data_56f9f067d7b7242640ad26f1a9b80468
#
_entry.id   56f9f067d7b7242640ad26f1a9b80468
#
_cell.length_a   1.000
_cell.length_b   1.000
_cell.length_c   1.000
_cell.angle_alpha   90.00
_cell.angle_beta   90.00
_cell.angle_gamma   90.00
#
_symmetry.space_group_name_H-M   'P 1'
#
loop_
_entity.id
_entity.type
_entity.pdbx_description
1 polymer ?
#
loop_
_entity_poly.entity_id
_entity_poly.type
_entity_poly.pdbx_seq_one_letter_code
_entity_poly.pdbx_strand_id
1 'polypeptide(L)' 'SKLSAKEGILARIDDKLSRIKQVGVNDKTEDTMLDLIGYLILYRVQIKKDAWKNIDYSTEGRK' A
#
# COMPACT_ATOMS: atom_id res chain seq x y z
N SER A 1 18.66 -7.85 0.77
CA SER A 1 17.73 -7.77 1.88
C SER A 1 16.29 -7.71 1.41
N LYS A 2 15.38 -8.06 2.26
CA LYS A 2 13.98 -8.08 1.91
C LYS A 2 13.34 -6.74 2.16
N LEU A 3 12.42 -6.36 1.30
CA LEU A 3 11.60 -5.20 1.54
C LEU A 3 10.58 -5.53 2.62
N SER A 4 10.21 -4.54 3.40
CA SER A 4 9.08 -4.69 4.32
C SER A 4 7.81 -4.77 3.48
N ALA A 5 6.72 -5.24 4.11
CA ALA A 5 5.43 -5.30 3.41
C ALA A 5 5.02 -3.92 2.91
N LYS A 6 5.23 -2.90 3.74
CA LYS A 6 4.87 -1.53 3.35
C LYS A 6 5.67 -1.06 2.15
N GLU A 7 6.98 -1.34 2.15
CA GLU A 7 7.83 -0.94 1.03
C GLU A 7 7.45 -1.67 -0.26
N GLY A 8 7.10 -2.95 -0.15
CA GLY A 8 6.69 -3.72 -1.32
C GLY A 8 5.41 -3.16 -1.92
N ILE A 9 4.44 -2.80 -1.09
CA ILE A 9 3.20 -2.23 -1.57
C ILE A 9 3.46 -0.86 -2.21
N LEU A 10 4.33 -0.06 -1.60
CA LEU A 10 4.65 1.25 -2.14
C LEU A 10 5.30 1.14 -3.51
N ALA A 11 6.15 0.13 -3.71
CA ALA A 11 6.75 -0.11 -5.02
C ALA A 11 5.69 -0.41 -6.08
N ARG A 12 4.64 -1.15 -5.70
CA ARG A 12 3.54 -1.43 -6.62
C ARG A 12 2.75 -0.17 -6.95
N ILE A 13 2.54 0.70 -5.97
CA ILE A 13 1.88 1.98 -6.19
C ILE A 13 2.69 2.80 -7.20
N ASP A 14 4.01 2.86 -7.01
CA ASP A 14 4.89 3.58 -7.94
C ASP A 14 4.77 3.03 -9.35
N ASP A 15 4.75 1.71 -9.50
CA ASP A 15 4.63 1.08 -10.81
C ASP A 15 3.33 1.49 -11.49
N LYS A 16 2.22 1.50 -10.74
CA LYS A 16 0.93 1.85 -11.31
C LYS A 16 0.85 3.33 -11.68
N LEU A 17 1.44 4.18 -10.86
CA LEU A 17 1.50 5.61 -11.19
C LEU A 17 2.34 5.86 -12.43
N SER A 18 3.47 5.16 -12.55
CA SER A 18 4.31 5.26 -13.74
C SER A 18 3.58 4.80 -14.98
N ARG A 19 2.82 3.72 -14.86
CA ARG A 19 2.05 3.20 -15.97
C ARG A 19 0.99 4.20 -16.44
N ILE A 20 0.29 4.82 -15.50
CA ILE A 20 -0.71 5.83 -15.83
C ILE A 20 -0.05 7.00 -16.56
N LYS A 21 1.13 7.41 -16.12
CA LYS A 21 1.84 8.51 -16.77
C LYS A 21 2.26 8.16 -18.19
N GLN A 22 2.59 6.90 -18.44
CA GLN A 22 3.06 6.48 -19.74
C GLN A 22 1.94 6.19 -20.73
N VAL A 23 0.92 5.46 -20.32
CA VAL A 23 -0.11 5.00 -21.23
C VAL A 23 -1.50 5.54 -20.93
N GLY A 24 -1.63 6.32 -19.87
CA GLY A 24 -2.90 6.90 -19.48
C GLY A 24 -3.76 5.94 -18.69
N VAL A 25 -4.96 6.40 -18.36
CA VAL A 25 -5.86 5.61 -17.51
C VAL A 25 -6.70 4.60 -18.29
N ASN A 26 -6.70 4.69 -19.60
CA ASN A 26 -7.51 3.80 -20.45
C ASN A 26 -6.66 2.67 -21.04
N ASP A 27 -5.79 2.10 -20.22
CA ASP A 27 -4.94 0.99 -20.63
C ASP A 27 -5.83 -0.22 -20.94
N LYS A 28 -5.69 -0.78 -22.13
CA LYS A 28 -6.52 -1.91 -22.54
C LYS A 28 -5.97 -3.24 -22.01
N THR A 29 -4.76 -3.24 -21.49
CA THR A 29 -4.13 -4.49 -21.05
C THR A 29 -4.35 -4.77 -19.57
N GLU A 30 -4.68 -3.75 -18.80
CA GLU A 30 -4.98 -3.92 -17.39
C GLU A 30 -5.76 -2.74 -16.87
N ASP A 31 -6.50 -2.94 -15.80
CA ASP A 31 -7.23 -1.86 -15.15
C ASP A 31 -6.29 -1.24 -14.11
N THR A 32 -5.42 -0.37 -14.57
CA THR A 32 -4.41 0.23 -13.72
C THR A 32 -5.01 1.07 -12.60
N MET A 33 -6.13 1.75 -12.87
CA MET A 33 -6.78 2.55 -11.85
C MET A 33 -7.32 1.68 -10.72
N LEU A 34 -7.97 0.58 -11.07
CA LEU A 34 -8.51 -0.33 -10.08
C LEU A 34 -7.38 -0.96 -9.27
N ASP A 35 -6.32 -1.36 -9.95
CA ASP A 35 -5.16 -1.92 -9.28
C ASP A 35 -4.57 -0.91 -8.29
N LEU A 36 -4.46 0.34 -8.70
CA LEU A 36 -3.91 1.39 -7.83
C LEU A 36 -4.78 1.58 -6.60
N ILE A 37 -6.10 1.61 -6.78
CA ILE A 37 -7.02 1.73 -5.65
C ILE A 37 -6.80 0.58 -4.67
N GLY A 38 -6.67 -0.63 -5.19
CA GLY A 38 -6.44 -1.80 -4.34
C GLY A 38 -5.14 -1.70 -3.56
N TYR A 39 -4.06 -1.29 -4.21
CA TYR A 39 -2.78 -1.14 -3.52
C TYR A 39 -2.80 0.00 -2.50
N LEU A 40 -3.54 1.07 -2.76
CA LEU A 40 -3.68 2.15 -1.79
C LEU A 40 -4.41 1.67 -0.55
N ILE A 41 -5.45 0.84 -0.72
CA ILE A 41 -6.15 0.26 0.41
C ILE A 41 -5.20 -0.64 1.21
N LEU A 42 -4.44 -1.48 0.51
CA LEU A 42 -3.49 -2.36 1.17
C LEU A 42 -2.43 -1.57 1.93
N TYR A 43 -1.96 -0.48 1.36
CA TYR A 43 -0.97 0.36 1.99
C TYR A 43 -1.53 0.96 3.28
N ARG A 44 -2.77 1.46 3.21
CA ARG A 44 -3.42 2.01 4.40
C ARG A 44 -3.57 0.96 5.49
N VAL A 45 -3.96 -0.26 5.11
CA VAL A 45 -4.08 -1.37 6.07
C VAL A 45 -2.73 -1.64 6.70
N GLN A 46 -1.67 -1.66 5.89
CA GLN A 46 -0.34 -1.96 6.40
C GLN A 46 0.15 -0.87 7.37
N ILE A 47 -0.13 0.39 7.05
CA ILE A 47 0.22 1.50 7.95
C ILE A 47 -0.47 1.31 9.30
N LYS A 48 -1.75 0.94 9.28
CA LYS A 48 -2.51 0.72 10.51
C LYS A 48 -1.96 -0.46 11.29
N LYS A 49 -1.58 -1.53 10.60
CA LYS A 49 -1.00 -2.71 11.26
C LYS A 49 0.34 -2.35 11.90
N ASP A 50 1.17 -1.60 11.20
CA ASP A 50 2.47 -1.20 11.73
C ASP A 50 2.31 -0.29 12.95
N ALA A 51 1.36 0.62 12.91
CA ALA A 51 1.09 1.48 14.06
C ALA A 51 0.60 0.66 15.25
N TRP A 52 -0.26 -0.33 14.98
CA TRP A 52 -0.77 -1.19 16.03
C TRP A 52 0.36 -1.96 16.70
N LYS A 53 1.34 -2.42 15.92
CA LYS A 53 2.47 -3.16 16.47
C LYS A 53 3.32 -2.33 17.42
N ASN A 54 3.28 -1.01 17.27
CA ASN A 54 4.08 -0.13 18.10
C ASN A 54 3.36 0.34 19.34
N ILE A 55 2.15 -0.13 19.60
CA ILE A 55 1.42 0.22 20.79
C ILE A 55 1.98 -0.57 21.95
N ASP A 56 2.19 0.13 23.06
CA ASP A 56 2.69 -0.50 24.28
C ASP A 56 1.52 -1.11 25.02
N TYR A 57 1.35 -2.40 24.87
CA TYR A 57 0.25 -3.10 25.49
C TYR A 57 0.28 -3.08 27.01
N SER A 58 1.44 -2.88 27.59
CA SER A 58 1.50 -2.85 29.02
C SER A 58 0.81 -1.61 29.58
N THR A 59 0.85 -0.53 28.86
CA THR A 59 0.16 0.65 29.31
C THR A 59 -1.26 0.66 28.85
N GLU A 60 -1.49 0.00 27.69
CA GLU A 60 -2.78 0.03 27.21
C GLU A 60 -3.66 -0.79 27.95
N GLY A 61 -3.12 -1.74 28.47
CA GLY A 61 -3.89 -2.67 29.19
C GLY A 61 -4.90 -2.10 30.03
N ARG A 62 -4.79 -1.01 30.12
CA ARG A 62 -5.59 -0.38 30.89
C ARG A 62 -6.85 -0.25 30.33
N LYS A 63 -7.14 -0.41 29.90
CA LYS A 63 -8.23 -0.23 29.49
C LYS A 63 -8.83 -0.96 29.13
#